data_a251e248320dbf9452e627181127bbdb
#
_entry.id   a251e248320dbf9452e627181127bbdb
#
_cell.length_a   1.000
_cell.length_b   1.000
_cell.length_c   1.000
_cell.angle_alpha   90.00
_cell.angle_beta   90.00
_cell.angle_gamma   90.00
#
_symmetry.space_group_name_H-M   'P 1'
#
loop_
_entity.id
_entity.type
_entity.pdbx_description
1 polymer ?
#
loop_
_entity_poly.entity_id
_entity_poly.type
_entity_poly.pdbx_seq_one_letter_code
_entity_poly.pdbx_strand_id
1 'polypeptide(L)'
;MVAAALLITGVAPARAEHAGADAERAAAEILDAREQANAAAQAMFDAESRLDTLTIDLERKSADVEAAELAVDQLRQGLTEHAVRRFTGAAERPMLLLTDLESAYDDAAKGVYASAATGSELVRADELEAALERLDDEREALASQRDETEQARNQFEQRQADAEALLEELQRIEAERLQDALVEHELERQRQERLAAERREQERLAAERREQERREQAAREREEQQQRDQQNEAPNAPAGAGDGTAEGDGAAAPSDPGAGAGLVCPIAGPRSFADTWGAPRSGGRSHEGVDMMSPGGTPLVAVEAGTASFRTNRLGGNTISLQGASGTRYYYAHLSSWEGPSRSVSKGEVIGYVGATGNTSANHLHLQVHPNNGVSVNPYPYVRAVC
;
A
#
# COMPACT_ATOMS: atom_id res chain seq x y z
N MET A 1 68.76 -7.28 53.02
CA MET A 1 67.39 -6.96 52.73
C MET A 1 67.40 -6.04 51.50
N VAL A 2 67.07 -6.62 50.34
CA VAL A 2 66.98 -5.85 49.09
C VAL A 2 65.46 -5.93 48.65
N ALA A 3 64.84 -4.79 48.71
CA ALA A 3 63.43 -4.66 48.26
C ALA A 3 63.41 -4.53 46.73
N ALA A 4 62.82 -5.50 46.05
CA ALA A 4 62.52 -5.46 44.62
C ALA A 4 61.18 -4.71 44.39
N ALA A 5 61.29 -3.50 43.82
CA ALA A 5 60.13 -2.77 43.35
C ALA A 5 59.67 -3.35 42.01
N LEU A 6 58.42 -3.94 41.97
CA LEU A 6 57.75 -4.32 40.76
C LEU A 6 57.27 -3.05 40.08
N LEU A 7 57.82 -2.73 38.91
CA LEU A 7 57.30 -1.76 37.95
C LEU A 7 56.15 -2.44 37.20
N ILE A 8 54.92 -2.13 37.57
CA ILE A 8 53.73 -2.45 36.77
C ILE A 8 53.66 -1.37 35.67
N THR A 9 54.22 -1.67 34.50
CA THR A 9 54.11 -0.83 33.32
C THR A 9 52.68 -0.94 32.76
N GLY A 10 51.97 0.19 32.79
CA GLY A 10 50.63 0.33 32.25
C GLY A 10 50.56 0.15 30.72
N VAL A 11 50.07 -0.99 30.29
CA VAL A 11 49.70 -1.28 28.88
C VAL A 11 48.17 -1.29 28.70
N ALA A 12 47.42 -0.92 29.74
CA ALA A 12 45.97 -1.03 29.74
C ALA A 12 45.18 0.02 28.90
N PRO A 13 45.54 1.31 28.73
CA PRO A 13 44.71 2.29 28.04
C PRO A 13 44.64 2.11 26.50
N ALA A 14 45.80 1.84 25.87
CA ALA A 14 45.86 1.75 24.40
C ALA A 14 45.07 0.55 23.82
N ARG A 15 44.96 -0.55 24.55
CA ARG A 15 44.25 -1.75 24.11
C ARG A 15 42.71 -1.56 24.22
N ALA A 16 42.25 -0.79 25.20
CA ALA A 16 40.85 -0.44 25.38
C ALA A 16 40.36 0.58 24.31
N GLU A 17 41.23 1.56 23.97
CA GLU A 17 40.93 2.52 22.89
C GLU A 17 40.84 1.86 21.51
N HIS A 18 41.71 0.90 21.21
CA HIS A 18 41.62 0.13 19.95
C HIS A 18 40.39 -0.76 19.90
N ALA A 19 40.00 -1.42 20.98
CA ALA A 19 38.81 -2.24 21.04
C ALA A 19 37.52 -1.40 20.86
N GLY A 20 37.47 -0.19 21.41
CA GLY A 20 36.37 0.76 21.21
C GLY A 20 36.24 1.21 19.74
N ALA A 21 37.36 1.57 19.10
CA ALA A 21 37.38 1.97 17.70
C ALA A 21 37.04 0.82 16.74
N ASP A 22 37.38 -0.43 17.10
CA ASP A 22 36.97 -1.62 16.33
C ASP A 22 35.48 -1.90 16.48
N ALA A 23 34.91 -1.72 17.67
CA ALA A 23 33.47 -1.86 17.91
C ALA A 23 32.63 -0.78 17.18
N GLU A 24 33.13 0.49 17.18
CA GLU A 24 32.48 1.57 16.41
C GLU A 24 32.49 1.28 14.92
N ARG A 25 33.56 0.75 14.35
CA ARG A 25 33.65 0.38 12.94
C ARG A 25 32.71 -0.78 12.60
N ALA A 26 32.65 -1.81 13.42
CA ALA A 26 31.78 -2.95 13.26
C ALA A 26 30.30 -2.54 13.38
N ALA A 27 29.96 -1.66 14.32
CA ALA A 27 28.62 -1.09 14.44
C ALA A 27 28.22 -0.28 13.20
N ALA A 28 29.15 0.54 12.68
CA ALA A 28 28.91 1.30 11.45
C ALA A 28 28.68 0.39 10.23
N GLU A 29 29.43 -0.70 10.09
CA GLU A 29 29.27 -1.70 9.05
C GLU A 29 27.87 -2.37 9.10
N ILE A 30 27.42 -2.75 10.30
CA ILE A 30 26.07 -3.31 10.50
C ILE A 30 24.99 -2.29 10.14
N LEU A 31 25.15 -1.02 10.54
CA LEU A 31 24.16 0.02 10.23
C LEU A 31 24.08 0.32 8.74
N ASP A 32 25.20 0.38 8.04
CA ASP A 32 25.27 0.56 6.59
C ASP A 32 24.59 -0.61 5.86
N ALA A 33 24.88 -1.85 6.25
CA ALA A 33 24.25 -3.03 5.71
C ALA A 33 22.71 -3.05 5.95
N ARG A 34 22.27 -2.62 7.14
CA ARG A 34 20.83 -2.46 7.44
C ARG A 34 20.18 -1.40 6.58
N GLU A 35 20.84 -0.27 6.36
CA GLU A 35 20.33 0.81 5.51
C GLU A 35 20.19 0.33 4.06
N GLN A 36 21.21 -0.37 3.52
CA GLN A 36 21.15 -0.94 2.18
C GLN A 36 20.03 -1.98 2.04
N ALA A 37 19.90 -2.89 3.00
CA ALA A 37 18.83 -3.90 3.00
C ALA A 37 17.43 -3.25 3.11
N ASN A 38 17.28 -2.20 3.93
CA ASN A 38 16.02 -1.45 4.05
C ASN A 38 15.68 -0.71 2.75
N ALA A 39 16.67 -0.09 2.09
CA ALA A 39 16.46 0.58 0.81
C ALA A 39 16.05 -0.41 -0.30
N ALA A 40 16.66 -1.59 -0.33
CA ALA A 40 16.28 -2.65 -1.27
C ALA A 40 14.88 -3.20 -1.00
N ALA A 41 14.52 -3.40 0.27
CA ALA A 41 13.16 -3.79 0.66
C ALA A 41 12.12 -2.75 0.23
N GLN A 42 12.41 -1.46 0.43
CA GLN A 42 11.53 -0.38 -0.04
C GLN A 42 11.35 -0.46 -1.56
N ALA A 43 12.45 -0.57 -2.33
CA ALA A 43 12.39 -0.65 -3.78
C ALA A 43 11.61 -1.88 -4.28
N MET A 44 11.69 -3.01 -3.57
CA MET A 44 10.89 -4.20 -3.85
C MET A 44 9.40 -3.96 -3.60
N PHE A 45 9.02 -3.40 -2.43
CA PHE A 45 7.62 -3.13 -2.11
C PHE A 45 6.99 -2.05 -3.00
N ASP A 46 7.77 -1.06 -3.45
CA ASP A 46 7.34 -0.08 -4.44
C ASP A 46 7.06 -0.75 -5.80
N ALA A 47 7.91 -1.69 -6.22
CA ALA A 47 7.72 -2.47 -7.44
C ALA A 47 6.50 -3.42 -7.33
N GLU A 48 6.27 -4.06 -6.18
CA GLU A 48 5.08 -4.87 -5.90
C GLU A 48 3.80 -4.03 -6.01
N SER A 49 3.78 -2.86 -5.37
CA SER A 49 2.64 -1.93 -5.41
C SER A 49 2.33 -1.44 -6.83
N ARG A 50 3.37 -1.19 -7.64
CA ARG A 50 3.20 -0.84 -9.05
C ARG A 50 2.63 -1.99 -9.85
N LEU A 51 3.14 -3.21 -9.66
CA LEU A 51 2.64 -4.42 -10.32
C LEU A 51 1.16 -4.68 -9.97
N ASP A 52 0.79 -4.52 -8.71
CA ASP A 52 -0.60 -4.64 -8.24
C ASP A 52 -1.52 -3.63 -8.98
N THR A 53 -1.09 -2.38 -9.10
CA THR A 53 -1.85 -1.33 -9.82
C THR A 53 -2.04 -1.68 -11.28
N LEU A 54 -0.96 -2.06 -11.98
CA LEU A 54 -0.99 -2.43 -13.39
C LEU A 54 -1.82 -3.70 -13.64
N THR A 55 -1.84 -4.64 -12.71
CA THR A 55 -2.69 -5.85 -12.79
C THR A 55 -4.18 -5.50 -12.73
N ILE A 56 -4.56 -4.56 -11.87
CA ILE A 56 -5.96 -4.07 -11.80
C ILE A 56 -6.35 -3.36 -13.10
N ASP A 57 -5.45 -2.53 -13.63
CA ASP A 57 -5.71 -1.81 -14.88
C ASP A 57 -5.80 -2.78 -16.08
N LEU A 58 -4.99 -3.83 -16.09
CA LEU A 58 -5.07 -4.90 -17.08
C LEU A 58 -6.41 -5.66 -17.04
N GLU A 59 -6.91 -6.00 -15.84
CA GLU A 59 -8.22 -6.63 -15.67
C GLU A 59 -9.33 -5.71 -16.19
N ARG A 60 -9.27 -4.40 -15.91
CA ARG A 60 -10.24 -3.42 -16.41
C ARG A 60 -10.21 -3.33 -17.93
N LYS A 61 -9.02 -3.18 -18.52
CA LYS A 61 -8.84 -3.14 -19.97
C LYS A 61 -9.31 -4.41 -20.66
N SER A 62 -9.11 -5.57 -20.05
CA SER A 62 -9.65 -6.84 -20.57
C SER A 62 -11.18 -6.84 -20.61
N ALA A 63 -11.84 -6.32 -19.57
CA ALA A 63 -13.30 -6.17 -19.53
C ALA A 63 -13.81 -5.16 -20.58
N ASP A 64 -13.07 -4.05 -20.82
CA ASP A 64 -13.43 -3.06 -21.83
C ASP A 64 -13.40 -3.68 -23.25
N VAL A 65 -12.39 -4.50 -23.56
CA VAL A 65 -12.31 -5.26 -24.82
C VAL A 65 -13.49 -6.24 -24.97
N GLU A 66 -13.80 -7.01 -23.92
CA GLU A 66 -14.95 -7.93 -23.94
C GLU A 66 -16.27 -7.18 -24.19
N ALA A 67 -16.44 -6.00 -23.58
CA ALA A 67 -17.62 -5.16 -23.80
C ALA A 67 -17.70 -4.62 -25.24
N ALA A 68 -16.56 -4.21 -25.82
CA ALA A 68 -16.47 -3.74 -27.18
C ALA A 68 -16.76 -4.89 -28.20
N GLU A 69 -16.24 -6.09 -27.96
CA GLU A 69 -16.55 -7.29 -28.76
C GLU A 69 -18.03 -7.61 -28.76
N LEU A 70 -18.66 -7.59 -27.58
CA LEU A 70 -20.10 -7.81 -27.45
C LEU A 70 -20.92 -6.76 -28.23
N ALA A 71 -20.52 -5.49 -28.18
CA ALA A 71 -21.19 -4.40 -28.91
C ALA A 71 -21.09 -4.61 -30.43
N VAL A 72 -19.94 -4.99 -30.95
CA VAL A 72 -19.73 -5.32 -32.36
C VAL A 72 -20.61 -6.51 -32.79
N ASP A 73 -20.69 -7.58 -31.99
CA ASP A 73 -21.47 -8.75 -32.28
C ASP A 73 -22.98 -8.43 -32.29
N GLN A 74 -23.46 -7.61 -31.36
CA GLN A 74 -24.85 -7.15 -31.33
C GLN A 74 -25.23 -6.34 -32.60
N LEU A 75 -24.35 -5.43 -33.03
CA LEU A 75 -24.53 -4.66 -34.25
C LEU A 75 -24.52 -5.55 -35.50
N ARG A 76 -23.60 -6.50 -35.59
CA ARG A 76 -23.57 -7.51 -36.70
C ARG A 76 -24.84 -8.35 -36.76
N GLN A 77 -25.30 -8.85 -35.60
CA GLN A 77 -26.56 -9.61 -35.53
C GLN A 77 -27.74 -8.76 -35.97
N GLY A 78 -27.85 -7.52 -35.48
CA GLY A 78 -28.93 -6.61 -35.86
C GLY A 78 -28.92 -6.31 -37.37
N LEU A 79 -27.75 -6.10 -37.99
CA LEU A 79 -27.63 -5.93 -39.44
C LEU A 79 -28.01 -7.21 -40.19
N THR A 80 -27.58 -8.38 -39.75
CA THR A 80 -27.91 -9.66 -40.35
C THR A 80 -29.41 -9.95 -40.32
N GLU A 81 -30.05 -9.77 -39.15
CA GLU A 81 -31.47 -9.96 -39.00
C GLU A 81 -32.30 -8.97 -39.89
N HIS A 82 -31.81 -7.75 -40.01
CA HIS A 82 -32.44 -6.76 -40.88
C HIS A 82 -32.30 -7.16 -42.34
N ALA A 83 -31.12 -7.59 -42.78
CA ALA A 83 -30.90 -8.08 -44.14
C ALA A 83 -31.76 -9.29 -44.47
N VAL A 84 -31.87 -10.28 -43.55
CA VAL A 84 -32.73 -11.47 -43.71
C VAL A 84 -34.18 -11.10 -43.80
N ARG A 85 -34.70 -10.26 -42.89
CA ARG A 85 -36.12 -9.79 -42.93
C ARG A 85 -36.43 -9.10 -44.22
N ARG A 86 -35.53 -8.29 -44.75
CA ARG A 86 -35.72 -7.57 -46.01
C ARG A 86 -35.73 -8.53 -47.19
N PHE A 87 -34.81 -9.52 -47.19
CA PHE A 87 -34.76 -10.53 -48.26
C PHE A 87 -36.00 -11.45 -48.25
N THR A 88 -36.43 -11.96 -47.10
CA THR A 88 -37.59 -12.85 -46.96
C THR A 88 -38.93 -12.11 -47.10
N GLY A 89 -39.05 -10.89 -46.54
CA GLY A 89 -40.24 -10.06 -46.71
C GLY A 89 -40.50 -9.58 -48.14
N ALA A 90 -39.41 -9.46 -48.94
CA ALA A 90 -39.57 -9.22 -50.38
C ALA A 90 -40.12 -10.47 -51.12
N ALA A 91 -39.84 -11.67 -50.57
CA ALA A 91 -40.39 -12.93 -51.16
C ALA A 91 -41.84 -13.24 -50.74
N GLU A 92 -42.33 -12.65 -49.64
CA GLU A 92 -43.73 -12.79 -49.19
C GLU A 92 -44.75 -11.87 -49.91
N ARG A 93 -44.28 -11.02 -50.82
CA ARG A 93 -45.23 -10.34 -51.73
C ARG A 93 -45.88 -11.39 -52.54
N PRO A 94 -47.24 -11.54 -52.49
CA PRO A 94 -47.96 -12.50 -53.33
C PRO A 94 -47.57 -12.23 -54.77
N MET A 95 -47.17 -13.27 -55.47
CA MET A 95 -46.93 -13.27 -56.90
C MET A 95 -48.24 -12.88 -57.55
N LEU A 96 -48.63 -11.60 -57.44
CA LEU A 96 -49.70 -11.01 -58.25
C LEU A 96 -49.23 -11.22 -59.68
N LEU A 97 -50.05 -12.02 -60.35
CA LEU A 97 -49.96 -12.37 -61.76
C LEU A 97 -49.23 -11.25 -62.53
N LEU A 98 -48.10 -11.58 -63.14
CA LEU A 98 -47.28 -10.73 -64.01
C LEU A 98 -48.16 -10.29 -65.22
N THR A 99 -49.02 -9.33 -65.02
CA THR A 99 -49.78 -8.67 -66.10
C THR A 99 -49.16 -7.33 -66.48
N ASP A 100 -48.13 -6.88 -65.67
CA ASP A 100 -47.44 -5.66 -66.01
C ASP A 100 -46.04 -5.67 -65.43
N LEU A 101 -45.03 -6.06 -66.25
CA LEU A 101 -43.60 -6.13 -65.87
C LEU A 101 -43.05 -4.75 -65.63
N GLU A 102 -43.59 -3.69 -66.22
CA GLU A 102 -43.11 -2.32 -66.13
C GLU A 102 -43.43 -1.73 -64.73
N SER A 103 -44.67 -2.01 -64.24
CA SER A 103 -45.03 -1.55 -62.89
C SER A 103 -44.34 -2.28 -61.78
N ALA A 104 -43.98 -3.57 -61.95
CA ALA A 104 -43.22 -4.39 -60.99
C ALA A 104 -41.76 -3.92 -60.88
N TYR A 105 -41.18 -3.45 -62.01
CA TYR A 105 -39.81 -2.88 -62.01
C TYR A 105 -39.80 -1.49 -61.34
N ASP A 106 -40.78 -0.67 -61.60
CA ASP A 106 -40.94 0.66 -61.00
C ASP A 106 -41.17 0.56 -59.46
N ASP A 107 -41.96 -0.40 -58.99
CA ASP A 107 -42.19 -0.59 -57.57
C ASP A 107 -40.95 -1.19 -56.86
N ALA A 108 -40.20 -2.05 -57.52
CA ALA A 108 -38.90 -2.54 -57.00
C ALA A 108 -37.87 -1.40 -56.96
N ALA A 109 -37.82 -0.56 -58.02
CA ALA A 109 -36.92 0.61 -58.03
C ALA A 109 -37.31 1.64 -56.96
N LYS A 110 -38.59 1.95 -56.79
CA LYS A 110 -39.11 2.81 -55.70
C LYS A 110 -38.77 2.25 -54.30
N GLY A 111 -38.85 0.93 -54.14
CA GLY A 111 -38.43 0.26 -52.88
C GLY A 111 -36.95 0.42 -52.56
N VAL A 112 -36.09 0.31 -53.57
CA VAL A 112 -34.64 0.55 -53.43
C VAL A 112 -34.35 2.01 -53.16
N TYR A 113 -34.99 2.96 -53.89
CA TYR A 113 -34.82 4.39 -53.63
C TYR A 113 -35.41 4.85 -52.29
N ALA A 114 -36.55 4.27 -51.85
CA ALA A 114 -37.12 4.59 -50.55
C ALA A 114 -36.22 4.09 -49.40
N SER A 115 -35.52 2.98 -49.57
CA SER A 115 -34.58 2.47 -48.57
C SER A 115 -33.27 3.28 -48.51
N ALA A 116 -32.78 3.75 -49.67
CA ALA A 116 -31.68 4.68 -49.73
C ALA A 116 -32.04 6.06 -49.16
N ALA A 117 -33.33 6.44 -49.23
CA ALA A 117 -33.80 7.73 -48.68
C ALA A 117 -34.04 7.71 -47.15
N THR A 118 -34.17 6.54 -46.52
CA THR A 118 -34.41 6.47 -45.06
C THR A 118 -33.18 6.61 -44.19
N GLY A 119 -31.97 6.61 -44.77
CA GLY A 119 -30.73 6.88 -44.04
C GLY A 119 -30.37 5.86 -42.92
N SER A 120 -31.35 5.02 -42.50
CA SER A 120 -31.20 4.13 -41.33
C SER A 120 -30.18 2.99 -41.51
N GLU A 121 -29.93 2.60 -42.75
CA GLU A 121 -28.94 1.55 -43.08
C GLU A 121 -27.52 2.09 -43.11
N LEU A 122 -27.31 3.31 -43.61
CA LEU A 122 -26.04 3.99 -43.58
C LEU A 122 -25.62 4.28 -42.12
N VAL A 123 -26.55 4.78 -41.29
CA VAL A 123 -26.31 5.03 -39.87
C VAL A 123 -25.85 3.75 -39.13
N ARG A 124 -26.47 2.60 -39.41
CA ARG A 124 -26.07 1.30 -38.76
C ARG A 124 -24.72 0.78 -39.27
N ALA A 125 -24.39 1.01 -40.53
CA ALA A 125 -23.09 0.67 -41.07
C ALA A 125 -21.99 1.56 -40.45
N ASP A 126 -22.25 2.85 -40.34
CA ASP A 126 -21.35 3.82 -39.68
C ASP A 126 -21.18 3.48 -38.18
N GLU A 127 -22.27 3.05 -37.49
CA GLU A 127 -22.21 2.59 -36.10
C GLU A 127 -21.36 1.33 -35.95
N LEU A 128 -21.43 0.38 -36.87
CA LEU A 128 -20.59 -0.82 -36.87
C LEU A 128 -19.14 -0.48 -37.14
N GLU A 129 -18.83 0.41 -38.10
CA GLU A 129 -17.48 0.89 -38.40
C GLU A 129 -16.85 1.56 -37.16
N ALA A 130 -17.58 2.50 -36.55
CA ALA A 130 -17.15 3.14 -35.33
C ALA A 130 -17.00 2.19 -34.12
N ALA A 131 -17.76 1.09 -34.06
CA ALA A 131 -17.59 0.06 -33.05
C ALA A 131 -16.38 -0.82 -33.29
N LEU A 132 -16.05 -1.10 -34.57
CA LEU A 132 -14.84 -1.83 -34.96
C LEU A 132 -13.58 -1.01 -34.67
N GLU A 133 -13.58 0.26 -35.00
CA GLU A 133 -12.46 1.16 -34.67
C GLU A 133 -12.22 1.18 -33.16
N ARG A 134 -13.27 1.35 -32.36
CA ARG A 134 -13.15 1.31 -30.90
C ARG A 134 -12.62 -0.03 -30.37
N LEU A 135 -13.05 -1.15 -30.97
CA LEU A 135 -12.53 -2.47 -30.58
C LEU A 135 -11.02 -2.60 -30.90
N ASP A 136 -10.58 -2.08 -32.03
CA ASP A 136 -9.17 -2.11 -32.40
C ASP A 136 -8.34 -1.21 -31.43
N ASP A 137 -8.81 -0.02 -31.11
CA ASP A 137 -8.20 0.89 -30.13
C ASP A 137 -8.08 0.22 -28.72
N GLU A 138 -9.17 -0.42 -28.26
CA GLU A 138 -9.14 -1.11 -26.95
C GLU A 138 -8.20 -2.33 -26.95
N ARG A 139 -8.11 -3.05 -28.06
CA ARG A 139 -7.17 -4.17 -28.21
C ARG A 139 -5.70 -3.70 -28.22
N GLU A 140 -5.41 -2.57 -28.90
CA GLU A 140 -4.07 -1.98 -28.88
C GLU A 140 -3.71 -1.50 -27.47
N ALA A 141 -4.63 -0.84 -26.78
CA ALA A 141 -4.46 -0.41 -25.41
C ALA A 141 -4.25 -1.60 -24.45
N LEU A 142 -5.00 -2.71 -24.62
CA LEU A 142 -4.80 -3.95 -23.85
C LEU A 142 -3.43 -4.58 -24.11
N ALA A 143 -2.96 -4.61 -25.36
CA ALA A 143 -1.64 -5.13 -25.70
C ALA A 143 -0.54 -4.31 -25.03
N SER A 144 -0.61 -2.98 -25.10
CA SER A 144 0.31 -2.07 -24.41
C SER A 144 0.31 -2.28 -22.90
N GLN A 145 -0.88 -2.42 -22.31
CA GLN A 145 -1.02 -2.67 -20.86
C GLN A 145 -0.42 -4.02 -20.43
N ARG A 146 -0.55 -5.06 -21.28
CA ARG A 146 0.09 -6.37 -21.02
C ARG A 146 1.61 -6.27 -21.01
N ASP A 147 2.18 -5.56 -21.98
CA ASP A 147 3.63 -5.38 -22.08
C ASP A 147 4.16 -4.59 -20.87
N GLU A 148 3.46 -3.53 -20.45
CA GLU A 148 3.83 -2.77 -19.25
C GLU A 148 3.74 -3.62 -17.97
N THR A 149 2.70 -4.43 -17.84
CA THR A 149 2.53 -5.32 -16.68
C THR A 149 3.62 -6.40 -16.64
N GLU A 150 4.01 -6.96 -17.78
CA GLU A 150 5.10 -7.92 -17.86
C GLU A 150 6.45 -7.29 -17.48
N GLN A 151 6.73 -6.08 -17.96
CA GLN A 151 7.92 -5.32 -17.56
C GLN A 151 7.94 -5.04 -16.06
N ALA A 152 6.80 -4.64 -15.48
CA ALA A 152 6.70 -4.41 -14.05
C ALA A 152 6.91 -5.69 -13.24
N ARG A 153 6.42 -6.83 -13.72
CA ARG A 153 6.68 -8.15 -13.10
C ARG A 153 8.16 -8.48 -13.08
N ASN A 154 8.84 -8.34 -14.22
CA ASN A 154 10.27 -8.59 -14.31
C ASN A 154 11.08 -7.66 -13.39
N GLN A 155 10.67 -6.39 -13.28
CA GLN A 155 11.29 -5.45 -12.34
C GLN A 155 11.06 -5.87 -10.88
N PHE A 156 9.86 -6.32 -10.52
CA PHE A 156 9.57 -6.81 -9.18
C PHE A 156 10.42 -8.04 -8.84
N GLU A 157 10.48 -9.05 -9.73
CA GLU A 157 11.30 -10.25 -9.53
C GLU A 157 12.79 -9.91 -9.33
N GLN A 158 13.31 -8.96 -10.10
CA GLN A 158 14.68 -8.49 -9.93
C GLN A 158 14.88 -7.79 -8.58
N ARG A 159 13.98 -6.87 -8.20
CA ARG A 159 14.06 -6.17 -6.91
C ARG A 159 13.92 -7.11 -5.72
N GLN A 160 13.09 -8.14 -5.85
CA GLN A 160 12.98 -9.19 -4.84
C GLN A 160 14.30 -9.92 -4.66
N ALA A 161 14.94 -10.36 -5.74
CA ALA A 161 16.23 -11.04 -5.70
C ALA A 161 17.33 -10.15 -5.09
N ASP A 162 17.38 -8.88 -5.47
CA ASP A 162 18.31 -7.88 -4.91
C ASP A 162 18.11 -7.72 -3.39
N ALA A 163 16.86 -7.61 -2.95
CA ALA A 163 16.52 -7.45 -1.54
C ALA A 163 16.83 -8.70 -0.71
N GLU A 164 16.56 -9.89 -1.24
CA GLU A 164 16.90 -11.17 -0.60
C GLU A 164 18.43 -11.32 -0.46
N ALA A 165 19.22 -10.99 -1.50
CA ALA A 165 20.67 -11.07 -1.47
C ALA A 165 21.28 -10.11 -0.42
N LEU A 166 20.77 -8.87 -0.34
CA LEU A 166 21.25 -7.90 0.67
C LEU A 166 20.82 -8.30 2.09
N LEU A 167 19.70 -8.98 2.25
CA LEU A 167 19.27 -9.51 3.53
C LEU A 167 20.16 -10.68 3.99
N GLU A 168 20.56 -11.57 3.09
CA GLU A 168 21.53 -12.64 3.37
C GLU A 168 22.91 -12.05 3.75
N GLU A 169 23.36 -11.02 3.04
CA GLU A 169 24.60 -10.32 3.36
C GLU A 169 24.54 -9.66 4.75
N LEU A 170 23.43 -8.98 5.06
CA LEU A 170 23.19 -8.43 6.39
C LEU A 170 23.26 -9.51 7.48
N GLN A 171 22.61 -10.67 7.23
CA GLN A 171 22.65 -11.81 8.15
C GLN A 171 24.09 -12.29 8.41
N ARG A 172 24.91 -12.35 7.35
CA ARG A 172 26.31 -12.74 7.45
C ARG A 172 27.12 -11.74 8.29
N ILE A 173 26.97 -10.45 8.00
CA ILE A 173 27.66 -9.38 8.74
C ILE A 173 27.23 -9.38 10.20
N GLU A 174 25.94 -9.49 10.50
CA GLU A 174 25.44 -9.57 11.88
C GLU A 174 25.97 -10.80 12.62
N ALA A 175 25.99 -11.97 11.98
CA ALA A 175 26.51 -13.19 12.58
C ALA A 175 28.02 -13.10 12.92
N GLU A 176 28.80 -12.39 12.08
CA GLU A 176 30.23 -12.19 12.31
C GLU A 176 30.51 -11.13 13.38
N ARG A 177 29.72 -10.06 13.43
CA ARG A 177 30.02 -8.86 14.24
C ARG A 177 29.29 -8.82 15.59
N LEU A 178 28.06 -9.35 15.70
CA LEU A 178 27.29 -9.32 16.96
C LEU A 178 27.79 -10.30 18.04
N GLN A 179 28.82 -11.08 17.76
CA GLN A 179 29.45 -11.93 18.79
C GLN A 179 30.26 -11.13 19.81
N ASP A 180 30.56 -9.85 19.53
CA ASP A 180 31.27 -8.97 20.45
C ASP A 180 30.29 -8.09 21.25
N ALA A 181 30.23 -8.25 22.56
CA ALA A 181 29.36 -7.47 23.45
C ALA A 181 29.62 -5.95 23.37
N LEU A 182 30.81 -5.51 22.95
CA LEU A 182 31.11 -4.10 22.71
C LEU A 182 30.39 -3.55 21.49
N VAL A 183 30.19 -4.36 20.46
CA VAL A 183 29.43 -3.98 19.25
C VAL A 183 27.96 -3.82 19.57
N GLU A 184 27.38 -4.76 20.34
CA GLU A 184 25.98 -4.65 20.79
C GLU A 184 25.74 -3.39 21.61
N HIS A 185 26.66 -3.09 22.56
CA HIS A 185 26.56 -1.88 23.38
C HIS A 185 26.66 -0.61 22.54
N GLU A 186 27.56 -0.58 21.55
CA GLU A 186 27.73 0.56 20.65
C GLU A 186 26.48 0.78 19.77
N LEU A 187 25.91 -0.28 19.22
CA LEU A 187 24.66 -0.22 18.44
C LEU A 187 23.49 0.31 19.27
N GLU A 188 23.37 -0.13 20.53
CA GLU A 188 22.31 0.37 21.42
C GLU A 188 22.54 1.85 21.79
N ARG A 189 23.77 2.28 22.02
CA ARG A 189 24.11 3.70 22.24
C ARG A 189 23.67 4.56 21.05
N GLN A 190 24.06 4.18 19.83
CA GLN A 190 23.71 4.91 18.62
C GLN A 190 22.20 4.92 18.36
N ARG A 191 21.51 3.83 18.69
CA ARG A 191 20.05 3.76 18.63
C ARG A 191 19.40 4.77 19.58
N GLN A 192 19.85 4.84 20.83
CA GLN A 192 19.33 5.79 21.82
C GLN A 192 19.57 7.24 21.39
N GLU A 193 20.73 7.56 20.82
CA GLU A 193 21.05 8.87 20.28
C GLU A 193 20.12 9.27 19.13
N ARG A 194 19.83 8.36 18.18
CA ARG A 194 18.90 8.61 17.08
C ARG A 194 17.49 8.88 17.59
N LEU A 195 16.99 8.05 18.49
CA LEU A 195 15.64 8.23 19.07
C LEU A 195 15.53 9.55 19.86
N ALA A 196 16.61 9.98 20.51
CA ALA A 196 16.64 11.27 21.20
C ALA A 196 16.66 12.44 20.21
N ALA A 197 17.37 12.33 19.09
CA ALA A 197 17.41 13.35 18.04
C ALA A 197 16.04 13.49 17.37
N GLU A 198 15.38 12.39 17.04
CA GLU A 198 14.04 12.37 16.45
C GLU A 198 12.99 13.00 17.37
N ARG A 199 13.04 12.68 18.66
CA ARG A 199 12.13 13.33 19.65
C ARG A 199 12.31 14.85 19.69
N ARG A 200 13.56 15.33 19.69
CA ARG A 200 13.86 16.77 19.65
C ARG A 200 13.32 17.43 18.38
N GLU A 201 13.43 16.76 17.26
CA GLU A 201 12.90 17.27 15.99
C GLU A 201 11.36 17.31 15.97
N GLN A 202 10.69 16.26 16.45
CA GLN A 202 9.24 16.23 16.60
C GLN A 202 8.74 17.32 17.54
N GLU A 203 9.43 17.54 18.68
CA GLU A 203 9.12 18.63 19.62
C GLU A 203 9.27 20.00 18.94
N ARG A 204 10.32 20.20 18.13
CA ARG A 204 10.53 21.44 17.36
C ARG A 204 9.38 21.67 16.36
N LEU A 205 9.05 20.66 15.55
CA LEU A 205 7.97 20.73 14.57
C LEU A 205 6.60 20.94 15.23
N ALA A 206 6.37 20.32 16.39
CA ALA A 206 5.16 20.54 17.18
C ALA A 206 5.09 21.97 17.75
N ALA A 207 6.22 22.53 18.18
CA ALA A 207 6.30 23.90 18.65
C ALA A 207 6.05 24.91 17.52
N GLU A 208 6.63 24.68 16.34
CA GLU A 208 6.39 25.50 15.13
C GLU A 208 4.92 25.48 14.71
N ARG A 209 4.26 24.30 14.70
CA ARG A 209 2.82 24.18 14.41
C ARG A 209 1.97 24.96 15.41
N ARG A 210 2.24 24.82 16.72
CA ARG A 210 1.52 25.56 17.76
C ARG A 210 1.71 27.08 17.63
N GLU A 211 2.88 27.53 17.20
CA GLU A 211 3.14 28.95 16.95
C GLU A 211 2.37 29.44 15.71
N GLN A 212 2.34 28.64 14.64
CA GLN A 212 1.54 28.95 13.46
C GLN A 212 0.05 29.04 13.77
N GLU A 213 -0.51 28.05 14.50
CA GLU A 213 -1.91 28.07 14.95
C GLU A 213 -2.24 29.32 15.79
N ARG A 214 -1.34 29.70 16.70
CA ARG A 214 -1.51 30.94 17.48
C ARG A 214 -1.49 32.20 16.60
N ARG A 215 -0.63 32.24 15.58
CA ARG A 215 -0.58 33.36 14.63
C ARG A 215 -1.86 33.45 13.81
N GLU A 216 -2.37 32.31 13.34
CA GLU A 216 -3.63 32.23 12.59
C GLU A 216 -4.83 32.62 13.46
N GLN A 217 -4.89 32.16 14.72
CA GLN A 217 -5.94 32.58 15.66
C GLN A 217 -5.89 34.08 15.90
N ALA A 218 -4.71 34.65 16.17
CA ALA A 218 -4.54 36.07 16.37
C ALA A 218 -4.88 36.90 15.11
N ALA A 219 -4.67 36.36 13.92
CA ALA A 219 -5.09 36.99 12.68
C ALA A 219 -6.61 37.00 12.52
N ARG A 220 -7.29 35.88 12.80
CA ARG A 220 -8.76 35.79 12.80
C ARG A 220 -9.41 36.73 13.84
N GLU A 221 -8.88 36.79 15.05
CA GLU A 221 -9.35 37.69 16.09
C GLU A 221 -9.24 39.18 15.67
N ARG A 222 -8.15 39.55 14.97
CA ARG A 222 -7.97 40.89 14.41
C ARG A 222 -8.96 41.21 13.29
N GLU A 223 -9.22 40.24 12.41
CA GLU A 223 -10.22 40.38 11.34
C GLU A 223 -11.64 40.52 11.93
N GLU A 224 -11.99 39.70 12.92
CA GLU A 224 -13.27 39.80 13.61
C GLU A 224 -13.44 41.15 14.37
N GLN A 225 -12.36 41.61 14.98
CA GLN A 225 -12.36 42.92 15.64
C GLN A 225 -12.57 44.05 14.63
N GLN A 226 -11.88 44.04 13.51
CA GLN A 226 -12.05 45.00 12.41
C GLN A 226 -13.47 44.97 11.85
N GLN A 227 -14.07 43.78 11.68
CA GLN A 227 -15.46 43.65 11.22
C GLN A 227 -16.47 44.21 12.27
N ARG A 228 -16.25 44.00 13.56
CA ARG A 228 -17.08 44.59 14.65
C ARG A 228 -16.95 46.09 14.68
N ASP A 229 -15.74 46.62 14.53
CA ASP A 229 -15.51 48.09 14.52
C ASP A 229 -16.18 48.72 13.29
N GLN A 230 -16.14 48.08 12.11
CA GLN A 230 -16.88 48.54 10.93
C GLN A 230 -18.40 48.44 11.06
N GLN A 231 -18.93 47.44 11.80
CA GLN A 231 -20.38 47.33 12.08
C GLN A 231 -20.86 48.32 13.10
N ASN A 232 -20.01 48.75 14.03
CA ASN A 232 -20.34 49.77 15.02
C ASN A 232 -20.34 51.21 14.49
N GLU A 233 -19.73 51.44 13.32
CA GLU A 233 -19.78 52.73 12.62
C GLU A 233 -21.03 52.92 11.71
N ALA A 234 -21.89 51.86 11.59
CA ALA A 234 -23.15 51.95 10.83
C ALA A 234 -24.33 52.30 11.78
N PRO A 235 -25.23 53.27 11.45
CA PRO A 235 -26.28 53.68 12.35
C PRO A 235 -27.41 52.64 12.46
N ASN A 236 -27.62 52.24 13.66
CA ASN A 236 -28.71 51.56 14.36
C ASN A 236 -29.99 51.19 13.57
N ALA A 237 -30.27 49.88 13.47
CA ALA A 237 -31.64 49.32 13.30
C ALA A 237 -31.77 48.04 14.14
N PRO A 238 -32.97 47.69 14.68
CA PRO A 238 -33.09 46.95 15.93
C PRO A 238 -33.15 45.43 15.81
N ALA A 239 -32.87 44.80 16.95
CA ALA A 239 -32.77 43.40 17.28
C ALA A 239 -33.90 42.50 16.78
N GLY A 240 -33.50 41.30 16.31
CA GLY A 240 -34.32 40.10 16.21
C GLY A 240 -33.55 38.91 16.81
N ALA A 241 -34.13 38.35 17.89
CA ALA A 241 -33.63 37.19 18.59
C ALA A 241 -33.77 35.92 17.71
N GLY A 242 -32.74 35.09 17.65
CA GLY A 242 -32.76 33.78 17.05
C GLY A 242 -31.75 32.88 17.77
N ASP A 243 -32.29 32.08 18.68
CA ASP A 243 -31.64 30.95 19.34
C ASP A 243 -31.21 29.89 18.30
N GLY A 244 -30.00 29.37 18.40
CA GLY A 244 -29.47 28.35 17.53
C GLY A 244 -28.20 27.74 18.08
N THR A 245 -28.34 26.79 18.99
CA THR A 245 -27.30 25.86 19.44
C THR A 245 -26.79 25.04 18.29
N ALA A 246 -25.50 25.12 18.00
CA ALA A 246 -24.80 24.12 17.16
C ALA A 246 -23.58 23.62 17.95
N GLU A 247 -23.75 22.44 18.49
CA GLU A 247 -22.65 21.60 18.98
C GLU A 247 -21.77 21.19 17.79
N GLY A 248 -20.55 21.64 17.79
CA GLY A 248 -19.51 21.19 16.87
C GLY A 248 -18.67 20.15 17.56
N ASP A 249 -18.93 18.87 17.25
CA ASP A 249 -18.04 17.74 17.58
C ASP A 249 -16.67 17.96 16.95
N GLY A 250 -15.73 18.43 17.72
CA GLY A 250 -14.32 18.39 17.42
C GLY A 250 -13.80 16.97 17.64
N ALA A 251 -13.73 16.17 16.58
CA ALA A 251 -13.00 14.91 16.62
C ALA A 251 -11.52 15.21 16.92
N ALA A 252 -11.14 15.01 18.17
CA ALA A 252 -9.74 14.98 18.58
C ALA A 252 -9.04 13.85 17.80
N ALA A 253 -7.99 14.19 17.05
CA ALA A 253 -7.07 13.20 16.52
C ALA A 253 -6.54 12.35 17.68
N PRO A 254 -6.48 10.99 17.54
CA PRO A 254 -5.98 10.14 18.60
C PRO A 254 -4.54 10.53 18.92
N SER A 255 -4.31 10.97 20.15
CA SER A 255 -2.98 11.19 20.70
C SER A 255 -2.24 9.86 20.70
N ASP A 256 -1.12 9.80 20.00
CA ASP A 256 -0.20 8.67 19.93
C ASP A 256 0.30 8.34 21.36
N PRO A 257 -0.09 7.18 21.95
CA PRO A 257 0.47 6.76 23.22
C PRO A 257 1.87 6.20 22.96
N GLY A 258 2.91 7.01 23.09
CA GLY A 258 4.31 6.67 23.09
C GLY A 258 4.69 5.41 22.28
N ALA A 259 4.76 5.55 20.97
CA ALA A 259 4.99 4.44 20.05
C ALA A 259 6.18 3.58 20.51
N GLY A 260 5.94 2.31 20.83
CA GLY A 260 6.96 1.30 21.11
C GLY A 260 7.44 1.17 22.57
N ALA A 261 7.00 2.01 23.51
CA ALA A 261 7.37 1.85 24.91
C ALA A 261 6.85 0.51 25.47
N GLY A 262 7.78 -0.41 25.76
CA GLY A 262 7.46 -1.72 26.32
C GLY A 262 7.23 -2.84 25.31
N LEU A 263 7.28 -2.61 24.01
CA LEU A 263 7.22 -3.63 22.96
C LEU A 263 8.60 -4.26 22.69
N VAL A 264 8.62 -5.41 22.01
CA VAL A 264 9.83 -6.00 21.41
C VAL A 264 9.65 -6.12 19.90
N CYS A 265 10.78 -6.21 19.17
CA CYS A 265 10.73 -6.43 17.73
C CYS A 265 10.00 -7.74 17.41
N PRO A 266 9.01 -7.76 16.49
CA PRO A 266 8.22 -8.95 16.17
C PRO A 266 9.01 -10.04 15.45
N ILE A 267 10.18 -9.72 14.86
CA ILE A 267 11.06 -10.66 14.17
C ILE A 267 12.31 -10.88 15.01
N ALA A 268 12.55 -12.14 15.43
CA ALA A 268 13.75 -12.52 16.16
C ALA A 268 14.81 -13.03 15.19
N GLY A 269 15.32 -12.14 14.34
CA GLY A 269 16.34 -12.46 13.35
C GLY A 269 16.64 -11.29 12.41
N PRO A 270 17.42 -11.55 11.34
CA PRO A 270 17.73 -10.54 10.32
C PRO A 270 16.43 -10.05 9.67
N ARG A 271 16.36 -8.77 9.44
CA ARG A 271 15.16 -8.13 8.89
C ARG A 271 15.51 -6.82 8.20
N SER A 272 14.70 -6.48 7.20
CA SER A 272 14.71 -5.17 6.58
C SER A 272 13.29 -4.69 6.37
N PHE A 273 13.02 -3.41 6.57
CA PHE A 273 11.68 -2.84 6.43
C PHE A 273 11.73 -1.33 6.20
N ALA A 274 10.66 -0.83 5.58
CA ALA A 274 10.46 0.57 5.31
C ALA A 274 9.02 0.96 5.64
N ASP A 275 8.65 2.24 5.55
CA ASP A 275 7.28 2.69 5.74
C ASP A 275 6.46 2.38 4.48
N THR A 276 5.74 1.27 4.50
CA THR A 276 4.85 0.83 3.42
C THR A 276 3.38 1.11 3.69
N TRP A 277 3.07 1.88 4.75
CA TRP A 277 1.69 2.25 5.11
C TRP A 277 1.00 3.05 4.02
N GLY A 278 -0.23 2.67 3.66
CA GLY A 278 -1.04 3.37 2.66
C GLY A 278 -0.67 3.08 1.20
N ALA A 279 0.37 2.27 0.94
CA ALA A 279 0.72 1.87 -0.42
C ALA A 279 -0.47 1.17 -1.13
N PRO A 280 -0.67 1.37 -2.43
CA PRO A 280 -1.73 0.69 -3.19
C PRO A 280 -1.59 -0.83 -3.12
N ARG A 281 -2.71 -1.54 -3.06
CA ARG A 281 -2.77 -3.02 -3.07
C ARG A 281 -3.85 -3.49 -4.04
N SER A 282 -3.73 -4.73 -4.51
CA SER A 282 -4.69 -5.38 -5.41
C SER A 282 -6.14 -5.25 -4.92
N GLY A 283 -7.09 -5.06 -5.84
CA GLY A 283 -8.49 -4.84 -5.53
C GLY A 283 -8.82 -3.45 -4.99
N GLY A 284 -8.00 -2.42 -5.27
CA GLY A 284 -8.23 -1.03 -4.87
C GLY A 284 -8.09 -0.77 -3.36
N ARG A 285 -7.42 -1.67 -2.63
CA ARG A 285 -7.16 -1.52 -1.19
C ARG A 285 -5.92 -0.65 -0.94
N SER A 286 -5.84 -0.06 0.23
CA SER A 286 -4.61 0.54 0.76
C SER A 286 -3.93 -0.43 1.71
N HIS A 287 -2.62 -0.37 1.81
CA HIS A 287 -1.83 -1.16 2.74
C HIS A 287 -2.08 -0.70 4.18
N GLU A 288 -2.57 -1.59 5.04
CA GLU A 288 -2.95 -1.31 6.43
C GLU A 288 -1.92 -1.82 7.45
N GLY A 289 -0.67 -1.99 7.02
CA GLY A 289 0.39 -2.55 7.84
C GLY A 289 1.77 -2.04 7.47
N VAL A 290 2.78 -2.66 8.02
CA VAL A 290 4.17 -2.57 7.60
C VAL A 290 4.64 -3.96 7.16
N ASP A 291 5.32 -4.01 6.01
CA ASP A 291 5.92 -5.25 5.52
C ASP A 291 7.40 -5.28 5.91
N MET A 292 7.78 -6.38 6.58
CA MET A 292 9.13 -6.57 7.13
C MET A 292 9.74 -7.82 6.49
N MET A 293 10.69 -7.65 5.57
CA MET A 293 11.40 -8.77 4.96
C MET A 293 12.27 -9.50 5.99
N SER A 294 12.27 -10.81 5.88
CA SER A 294 13.13 -11.69 6.67
C SER A 294 13.21 -13.05 5.97
N PRO A 295 14.30 -13.82 6.11
CA PRO A 295 14.37 -15.17 5.59
C PRO A 295 13.20 -16.03 6.04
N GLY A 296 12.67 -16.88 5.14
CA GLY A 296 11.60 -17.83 5.47
C GLY A 296 12.01 -18.73 6.65
N GLY A 297 11.10 -18.93 7.59
CA GLY A 297 11.37 -19.70 8.81
C GLY A 297 12.00 -18.91 9.97
N THR A 298 12.30 -17.61 9.79
CA THR A 298 12.76 -16.77 10.92
C THR A 298 11.67 -16.69 11.99
N PRO A 299 12.02 -16.87 13.31
CA PRO A 299 11.03 -16.84 14.37
C PRO A 299 10.33 -15.48 14.49
N LEU A 300 9.01 -15.52 14.64
CA LEU A 300 8.17 -14.40 14.99
C LEU A 300 7.79 -14.47 16.46
N VAL A 301 7.89 -13.34 17.15
CA VAL A 301 7.64 -13.27 18.59
C VAL A 301 6.47 -12.35 18.92
N ALA A 302 5.82 -12.59 20.04
CA ALA A 302 4.78 -11.73 20.57
C ALA A 302 5.40 -10.37 20.97
N VAL A 303 4.96 -9.28 20.33
CA VAL A 303 5.46 -7.91 20.61
C VAL A 303 5.21 -7.47 22.05
N GLU A 304 4.13 -7.96 22.66
CA GLU A 304 3.82 -7.83 24.09
C GLU A 304 3.14 -9.11 24.61
N ALA A 305 2.98 -9.21 25.91
CA ALA A 305 2.21 -10.30 26.51
C ALA A 305 0.72 -10.16 26.17
N GLY A 306 0.04 -11.29 25.93
CA GLY A 306 -1.37 -11.27 25.55
C GLY A 306 -1.94 -12.63 25.21
N THR A 307 -3.00 -12.64 24.40
CA THR A 307 -3.64 -13.86 23.88
C THR A 307 -3.47 -13.93 22.37
N ALA A 308 -2.77 -14.93 21.87
CA ALA A 308 -2.56 -15.20 20.46
C ALA A 308 -3.64 -16.15 19.93
N SER A 309 -4.34 -15.74 18.88
CA SER A 309 -5.34 -16.53 18.16
C SER A 309 -4.87 -16.78 16.73
N PHE A 310 -4.83 -18.04 16.32
CA PHE A 310 -4.27 -18.49 15.04
C PHE A 310 -5.39 -18.81 14.05
N ARG A 311 -5.28 -18.29 12.83
CA ARG A 311 -6.29 -18.47 11.77
C ARG A 311 -5.63 -18.47 10.40
N THR A 312 -6.35 -18.99 9.40
CA THR A 312 -5.97 -18.89 7.99
C THR A 312 -7.03 -18.11 7.23
N ASN A 313 -6.62 -17.24 6.32
CA ASN A 313 -7.51 -16.57 5.38
C ASN A 313 -6.83 -16.39 4.01
N ARG A 314 -7.62 -16.03 2.99
CA ARG A 314 -7.12 -15.97 1.61
C ARG A 314 -6.06 -14.89 1.39
N LEU A 315 -6.17 -13.75 2.04
CA LEU A 315 -5.24 -12.63 1.87
C LEU A 315 -3.99 -12.79 2.73
N GLY A 316 -4.16 -13.00 4.03
CA GLY A 316 -3.05 -13.06 4.98
C GLY A 316 -2.38 -14.44 5.07
N GLY A 317 -2.91 -15.48 4.41
CA GLY A 317 -2.41 -16.84 4.60
C GLY A 317 -2.59 -17.32 6.03
N ASN A 318 -1.53 -17.87 6.61
CA ASN A 318 -1.48 -18.19 8.05
C ASN A 318 -1.27 -16.90 8.83
N THR A 319 -2.15 -16.64 9.79
CA THR A 319 -2.22 -15.37 10.52
C THR A 319 -2.29 -15.57 12.01
N ILE A 320 -1.84 -14.56 12.76
CA ILE A 320 -1.98 -14.48 14.21
C ILE A 320 -2.64 -13.15 14.56
N SER A 321 -3.69 -13.21 15.37
CA SER A 321 -4.23 -12.03 16.05
C SER A 321 -3.79 -12.08 17.50
N LEU A 322 -2.85 -11.23 17.90
CA LEU A 322 -2.40 -11.07 19.27
C LEU A 322 -3.19 -9.94 19.93
N GLN A 323 -4.06 -10.29 20.88
CA GLN A 323 -4.70 -9.30 21.75
C GLN A 323 -3.76 -9.01 22.91
N GLY A 324 -3.08 -7.87 22.86
CA GLY A 324 -2.10 -7.48 23.85
C GLY A 324 -2.73 -7.04 25.18
N ALA A 325 -1.95 -7.12 26.25
CA ALA A 325 -2.36 -6.70 27.60
C ALA A 325 -2.63 -5.18 27.69
N SER A 326 -2.04 -4.38 26.79
CA SER A 326 -2.30 -2.95 26.66
C SER A 326 -3.68 -2.60 26.08
N GLY A 327 -4.44 -3.60 25.61
CA GLY A 327 -5.67 -3.41 24.84
C GLY A 327 -5.47 -3.26 23.35
N THR A 328 -4.22 -3.17 22.89
CA THR A 328 -3.87 -3.11 21.46
C THR A 328 -3.93 -4.49 20.84
N ARG A 329 -4.49 -4.60 19.65
CA ARG A 329 -4.45 -5.82 18.85
C ARG A 329 -3.37 -5.70 17.78
N TYR A 330 -2.55 -6.73 17.64
CA TYR A 330 -1.54 -6.88 16.60
C TYR A 330 -1.92 -8.00 15.66
N TYR A 331 -1.83 -7.76 14.36
CA TYR A 331 -2.12 -8.76 13.34
C TYR A 331 -0.85 -9.10 12.57
N TYR A 332 -0.49 -10.37 12.60
CA TYR A 332 0.65 -10.95 11.89
C TYR A 332 0.12 -11.76 10.72
N ALA A 333 0.68 -11.61 9.53
CA ALA A 333 0.27 -12.35 8.35
C ALA A 333 1.44 -12.92 7.56
N HIS A 334 1.13 -13.79 6.61
CA HIS A 334 2.02 -14.49 5.68
C HIS A 334 2.94 -15.54 6.33
N LEU A 335 2.59 -16.03 7.52
CA LEU A 335 3.42 -17.00 8.23
C LEU A 335 3.55 -18.32 7.46
N SER A 336 4.74 -18.94 7.52
CA SER A 336 4.94 -20.33 7.05
C SER A 336 4.24 -21.33 7.97
N SER A 337 4.32 -21.11 9.29
CA SER A 337 3.68 -21.96 10.31
C SER A 337 3.50 -21.21 11.63
N TRP A 338 2.67 -21.76 12.49
CA TRP A 338 2.48 -21.31 13.85
C TRP A 338 3.33 -22.12 14.84
N GLU A 339 3.65 -21.53 16.01
CA GLU A 339 4.24 -22.24 17.15
C GLU A 339 3.15 -22.60 18.15
N GLY A 340 2.71 -23.86 18.08
CA GLY A 340 1.66 -24.40 18.95
C GLY A 340 0.23 -23.94 18.63
N PRO A 341 -0.75 -24.16 19.53
CA PRO A 341 -2.13 -23.72 19.36
C PRO A 341 -2.35 -22.28 19.85
N SER A 342 -3.55 -21.72 19.58
CA SER A 342 -3.99 -20.46 20.17
C SER A 342 -3.94 -20.51 21.69
N ARG A 343 -3.26 -19.53 22.32
CA ARG A 343 -2.95 -19.52 23.74
C ARG A 343 -2.61 -18.14 24.28
N SER A 344 -2.51 -18.01 25.59
CA SER A 344 -1.82 -16.89 26.21
C SER A 344 -0.31 -17.00 25.99
N VAL A 345 0.34 -15.87 25.73
CA VAL A 345 1.77 -15.79 25.41
C VAL A 345 2.44 -14.66 26.20
N SER A 346 3.70 -14.87 26.53
CA SER A 346 4.55 -13.84 27.13
C SER A 346 5.16 -12.94 26.04
N LYS A 347 5.53 -11.72 26.41
CA LYS A 347 6.30 -10.84 25.52
C LYS A 347 7.63 -11.51 25.10
N GLY A 348 7.93 -11.51 23.81
CA GLY A 348 9.13 -12.15 23.24
C GLY A 348 9.00 -13.68 23.06
N GLU A 349 7.87 -14.28 23.40
CA GLU A 349 7.62 -15.70 23.17
C GLU A 349 7.41 -15.97 21.68
N VAL A 350 8.04 -17.03 21.13
CA VAL A 350 7.86 -17.42 19.73
C VAL A 350 6.43 -17.87 19.50
N ILE A 351 5.78 -17.30 18.48
CA ILE A 351 4.38 -17.56 18.14
C ILE A 351 4.21 -18.10 16.70
N GLY A 352 5.25 -18.02 15.87
CA GLY A 352 5.23 -18.51 14.50
C GLY A 352 6.52 -18.21 13.76
N TYR A 353 6.48 -18.37 12.45
CA TYR A 353 7.66 -18.26 11.60
C TYR A 353 7.34 -17.50 10.30
N VAL A 354 8.27 -16.67 9.84
CA VAL A 354 8.16 -15.91 8.59
C VAL A 354 7.91 -16.85 7.41
N GLY A 355 7.05 -16.45 6.51
CA GLY A 355 6.74 -17.19 5.29
C GLY A 355 6.23 -16.29 4.17
N ALA A 356 5.61 -16.93 3.17
CA ALA A 356 5.00 -16.28 2.01
C ALA A 356 3.63 -16.90 1.71
N THR A 357 2.80 -17.18 2.75
CA THR A 357 1.47 -17.74 2.56
C THR A 357 0.43 -16.64 2.32
N GLY A 358 -0.66 -16.95 1.60
CA GLY A 358 -1.71 -15.98 1.26
C GLY A 358 -1.42 -15.23 -0.03
N ASN A 359 -1.66 -13.92 -0.06
CA ASN A 359 -1.55 -13.09 -1.26
C ASN A 359 -0.19 -12.36 -1.30
N THR A 360 0.89 -13.11 -1.34
CA THR A 360 2.26 -12.60 -1.51
C THR A 360 3.15 -13.66 -2.14
N SER A 361 4.23 -13.24 -2.80
CA SER A 361 5.27 -14.11 -3.36
C SER A 361 6.62 -14.01 -2.64
N ALA A 362 6.79 -13.03 -1.73
CA ALA A 362 8.02 -12.79 -0.99
C ALA A 362 7.91 -13.20 0.48
N ASN A 363 9.00 -13.72 1.06
CA ASN A 363 9.07 -14.01 2.50
C ASN A 363 9.12 -12.70 3.29
N HIS A 364 8.07 -12.41 4.03
CA HIS A 364 8.00 -11.25 4.92
C HIS A 364 6.97 -11.44 6.05
N LEU A 365 7.04 -10.61 7.05
CA LEU A 365 5.98 -10.40 8.02
C LEU A 365 5.18 -9.17 7.62
N HIS A 366 3.88 -9.30 7.37
CA HIS A 366 2.95 -8.18 7.36
C HIS A 366 2.41 -7.98 8.78
N LEU A 367 2.68 -6.81 9.37
CA LEU A 367 2.24 -6.47 10.73
C LEU A 367 1.28 -5.28 10.71
N GLN A 368 0.11 -5.44 11.38
CA GLN A 368 -0.80 -4.33 11.65
C GLN A 368 -0.86 -4.04 13.16
N VAL A 369 -1.13 -2.78 13.51
CA VAL A 369 -1.33 -2.31 14.88
C VAL A 369 -2.72 -1.67 14.99
N HIS A 370 -3.54 -2.16 15.91
CA HIS A 370 -4.92 -1.72 16.13
C HIS A 370 -5.10 -1.25 17.58
N PRO A 371 -4.82 0.03 17.92
CA PRO A 371 -5.00 0.54 19.26
C PRO A 371 -6.45 0.37 19.73
N ASN A 372 -6.64 -0.07 20.96
CA ASN A 372 -7.95 -0.34 21.57
C ASN A 372 -8.86 -1.24 20.70
N ASN A 373 -8.25 -2.15 19.93
CA ASN A 373 -8.94 -3.03 18.98
C ASN A 373 -9.75 -2.29 17.90
N GLY A 374 -9.37 -1.04 17.63
CA GLY A 374 -9.99 -0.14 16.63
C GLY A 374 -9.45 -0.34 15.22
N VAL A 375 -9.50 0.73 14.42
CA VAL A 375 -8.90 0.76 13.08
C VAL A 375 -7.38 0.65 13.16
N SER A 376 -6.76 0.11 12.10
CA SER A 376 -5.30 0.04 12.02
C SER A 376 -4.69 1.45 11.94
N VAL A 377 -3.51 1.59 12.54
CA VAL A 377 -2.68 2.80 12.45
C VAL A 377 -1.34 2.42 11.84
N ASN A 378 -0.59 3.41 11.31
CA ASN A 378 0.73 3.15 10.75
C ASN A 378 1.64 2.44 11.77
N PRO A 379 2.06 1.17 11.51
CA PRO A 379 2.89 0.40 12.45
C PRO A 379 4.37 0.80 12.41
N TYR A 380 4.81 1.50 11.35
CA TYR A 380 6.22 1.80 11.14
C TYR A 380 6.91 2.49 12.33
N PRO A 381 6.33 3.53 12.98
CA PRO A 381 6.91 4.13 14.17
C PRO A 381 7.10 3.14 15.33
N TYR A 382 6.19 2.17 15.49
CA TYR A 382 6.26 1.16 16.55
C TYR A 382 7.42 0.18 16.32
N VAL A 383 7.52 -0.40 15.11
CA VAL A 383 8.59 -1.36 14.80
C VAL A 383 9.96 -0.69 14.73
N ARG A 384 10.05 0.52 14.19
CA ARG A 384 11.29 1.29 14.15
C ARG A 384 11.86 1.59 15.53
N ALA A 385 10.99 1.78 16.52
CA ALA A 385 11.40 2.04 17.91
C ALA A 385 12.03 0.82 18.58
N VAL A 386 11.71 -0.41 18.15
CA VAL A 386 12.10 -1.66 18.82
C VAL A 386 12.93 -2.60 17.95
N CYS A 387 12.99 -2.38 16.66
CA CYS A 387 13.81 -3.11 15.71
C CYS A 387 15.00 -2.31 15.22
#